data_26d79e5ba4a9d78601e6116f57c5afe2
#
_entry.id   26d79e5ba4a9d78601e6116f57c5afe2
#
_cell.length_a   1.000
_cell.length_b   1.000
_cell.length_c   1.000
_cell.angle_alpha   90.00
_cell.angle_beta   90.00
_cell.angle_gamma   90.00
#
_symmetry.space_group_name_H-M   'P 1'
#
loop_
_entity.id
_entity.type
_entity.pdbx_description
1 polymer ?
#
loop_
_entity_poly.entity_id
_entity_poly.type
_entity_poly.pdbx_seq_one_letter_code
_entity_poly.pdbx_strand_id
1 'polypeptide(L)'
;MFASQIAQYQMNMPVGLTEIVIQPLFDGISLLMLFLVPLFSMRLLAEEKASGTIELLFTYPLTDITLVAAKYLAGLTVLVILIACTGAYMGILAFLSPIDWGVVISSYTGLVLLAGSFLAVGLFASSLTKNQIIAASASFGLILIFWAMGGLSEHLSSGLTSKVITELAL
;
A
#
# COMPACT_ATOMS: atom_id res chain seq x y z
N MET A 1 -31.90 32.02 -12.31
CA MET A 1 -32.37 31.17 -11.20
C MET A 1 -31.58 29.85 -11.08
N PHE A 2 -31.33 29.09 -12.14
CA PHE A 2 -30.51 27.85 -12.10
C PHE A 2 -29.01 28.10 -11.77
N ALA A 3 -28.41 29.15 -12.32
CA ALA A 3 -27.01 29.48 -12.10
C ALA A 3 -26.72 29.85 -10.63
N SER A 4 -27.64 30.51 -9.95
CA SER A 4 -27.51 30.85 -8.53
C SER A 4 -27.66 29.64 -7.61
N GLN A 5 -28.46 28.65 -7.99
CA GLN A 5 -28.59 27.40 -7.25
C GLN A 5 -27.29 26.54 -7.39
N ILE A 6 -26.72 26.46 -8.59
CA ILE A 6 -25.47 25.75 -8.82
C ILE A 6 -24.32 26.41 -8.04
N ALA A 7 -24.26 27.74 -8.02
CA ALA A 7 -23.28 28.49 -7.24
C ALA A 7 -23.45 28.27 -5.72
N GLN A 8 -24.69 28.17 -5.22
CA GLN A 8 -24.95 27.86 -3.81
C GLN A 8 -24.64 26.38 -3.48
N TYR A 9 -24.87 25.44 -4.41
CA TYR A 9 -24.46 24.04 -4.23
C TYR A 9 -22.93 23.88 -4.18
N GLN A 10 -22.20 24.64 -4.98
CA GLN A 10 -20.72 24.64 -4.96
C GLN A 10 -20.13 25.33 -3.73
N MET A 11 -20.81 26.33 -3.15
CA MET A 11 -20.35 26.99 -1.93
C MET A 11 -20.72 26.24 -0.64
N ASN A 12 -21.69 25.33 -0.66
CA ASN A 12 -22.15 24.57 0.50
C ASN A 12 -21.61 23.14 0.60
N MET A 13 -20.76 22.69 -0.34
CA MET A 13 -19.91 21.54 -0.09
C MET A 13 -18.58 22.07 0.47
N PRO A 14 -18.30 21.90 1.75
CA PRO A 14 -16.93 21.95 2.20
C PRO A 14 -16.26 20.71 1.62
N VAL A 15 -15.81 20.79 0.36
CA VAL A 15 -14.89 19.82 -0.18
C VAL A 15 -13.64 20.01 0.65
N GLY A 16 -13.54 19.22 1.72
CA GLY A 16 -12.47 19.33 2.70
C GLY A 16 -11.14 19.14 1.98
N LEU A 17 -10.12 19.86 2.39
CA LEU A 17 -8.73 19.65 1.94
C LEU A 17 -8.35 18.17 1.95
N THR A 18 -8.97 17.41 2.81
CA THR A 18 -8.87 15.95 2.92
C THR A 18 -9.24 15.24 1.62
N GLU A 19 -10.34 15.61 0.98
CA GLU A 19 -10.79 14.94 -0.26
C GLU A 19 -10.00 15.40 -1.50
N ILE A 20 -9.61 16.69 -1.55
CA ILE A 20 -8.94 17.24 -2.73
C ILE A 20 -7.44 16.95 -2.74
N VAL A 21 -6.79 16.91 -1.58
CA VAL A 21 -5.32 16.83 -1.49
C VAL A 21 -4.86 15.58 -0.78
N ILE A 22 -5.42 15.27 0.38
CA ILE A 22 -4.92 14.17 1.22
C ILE A 22 -5.22 12.82 0.57
N GLN A 23 -6.46 12.59 0.16
CA GLN A 23 -6.86 11.30 -0.42
C GLN A 23 -6.11 10.97 -1.71
N PRO A 24 -6.04 11.84 -2.74
CA PRO A 24 -5.27 11.55 -3.94
C PRO A 24 -3.77 11.36 -3.68
N LEU A 25 -3.21 12.01 -2.66
CA LEU A 25 -1.82 11.83 -2.29
C LEU A 25 -1.57 10.42 -1.73
N PHE A 26 -2.43 9.94 -0.83
CA PHE A 26 -2.32 8.58 -0.28
C PHE A 26 -2.59 7.51 -1.33
N ASP A 27 -3.53 7.73 -2.25
CA ASP A 27 -3.79 6.85 -3.40
C ASP A 27 -2.55 6.77 -4.31
N GLY A 28 -1.92 7.91 -4.59
CA GLY A 28 -0.68 7.98 -5.34
C GLY A 28 0.48 7.25 -4.67
N ILE A 29 0.64 7.39 -3.35
CA ILE A 29 1.67 6.66 -2.58
C ILE A 29 1.37 5.16 -2.61
N SER A 30 0.12 4.74 -2.46
CA SER A 30 -0.29 3.34 -2.50
C SER A 30 0.00 2.71 -3.86
N LEU A 31 -0.28 3.43 -4.95
CA LEU A 31 0.05 3.01 -6.31
C LEU A 31 1.58 2.90 -6.50
N LEU A 32 2.34 3.84 -5.97
CA LEU A 32 3.80 3.82 -6.05
C LEU A 32 4.37 2.63 -5.26
N MET A 33 3.80 2.29 -4.11
CA MET A 33 4.18 1.12 -3.31
C MET A 33 3.96 -0.19 -4.06
N LEU A 34 2.93 -0.28 -4.91
CA LEU A 34 2.65 -1.46 -5.75
C LEU A 34 3.83 -1.79 -6.68
N PHE A 35 4.58 -0.78 -7.14
CA PHE A 35 5.78 -0.97 -7.97
C PHE A 35 7.06 -1.06 -7.14
N LEU A 36 7.20 -0.21 -6.14
CA LEU A 36 8.43 -0.06 -5.36
C LEU A 36 8.69 -1.28 -4.48
N VAL A 37 7.66 -1.81 -3.83
CA VAL A 37 7.83 -2.93 -2.89
C VAL A 37 8.30 -4.22 -3.58
N PRO A 38 7.76 -4.65 -4.75
CA PRO A 38 8.31 -5.79 -5.49
C PRO A 38 9.79 -5.61 -5.89
N LEU A 39 10.16 -4.42 -6.35
CA LEU A 39 11.54 -4.11 -6.72
C LEU A 39 12.49 -4.15 -5.53
N PHE A 40 12.01 -3.73 -4.36
CA PHE A 40 12.79 -3.78 -3.13
C PHE A 40 12.88 -5.21 -2.59
N SER A 41 11.76 -5.93 -2.55
CA SER A 41 11.69 -7.27 -1.96
C SER A 41 12.41 -8.35 -2.76
N MET A 42 12.58 -8.16 -4.09
CA MET A 42 13.26 -9.13 -4.95
C MET A 42 14.68 -9.45 -4.49
N ARG A 43 15.35 -8.49 -3.84
CA ARG A 43 16.74 -8.64 -3.37
C ARG A 43 16.86 -9.32 -2.01
N LEU A 44 15.80 -9.32 -1.21
CA LEU A 44 15.87 -9.74 0.19
C LEU A 44 16.38 -11.18 0.39
N LEU A 45 15.95 -12.11 -0.46
CA LEU A 45 16.34 -13.52 -0.40
C LEU A 45 16.92 -14.04 -1.71
N ALA A 46 16.40 -13.60 -2.87
CA ALA A 46 16.87 -14.10 -4.15
C ALA A 46 18.33 -13.75 -4.43
N GLU A 47 18.81 -12.59 -3.98
CA GLU A 47 20.22 -12.18 -4.11
C GLU A 47 21.13 -13.05 -3.27
N GLU A 48 20.78 -13.37 -2.03
CA GLU A 48 21.56 -14.25 -1.16
C GLU A 48 21.61 -15.69 -1.68
N LYS A 49 20.51 -16.15 -2.29
CA LYS A 49 20.47 -17.45 -2.96
C LYS A 49 21.31 -17.47 -4.24
N ALA A 50 21.35 -16.37 -4.98
CA ALA A 50 22.13 -16.27 -6.21
C ALA A 50 23.64 -16.18 -5.93
N SER A 51 24.02 -15.47 -4.87
CA SER A 51 25.43 -15.31 -4.45
C SER A 51 25.98 -16.48 -3.63
N GLY A 52 25.13 -17.44 -3.21
CA GLY A 52 25.50 -18.55 -2.34
C GLY A 52 25.73 -18.15 -0.87
N THR A 53 25.56 -16.88 -0.52
CA THR A 53 25.74 -16.39 0.87
C THR A 53 24.71 -16.98 1.83
N ILE A 54 23.60 -17.49 1.32
CA ILE A 54 22.58 -18.17 2.12
C ILE A 54 23.16 -19.42 2.83
N GLU A 55 24.11 -20.12 2.20
CA GLU A 55 24.75 -21.29 2.80
C GLU A 55 25.62 -20.90 4.02
N LEU A 56 26.23 -19.72 3.99
CA LEU A 56 26.97 -19.17 5.13
C LEU A 56 26.02 -18.81 6.28
N LEU A 57 24.82 -18.34 5.98
CA LEU A 57 23.83 -18.05 7.01
C LEU A 57 23.35 -19.33 7.72
N PHE A 58 23.24 -20.45 7.02
CA PHE A 58 22.86 -21.74 7.60
C PHE A 58 23.96 -22.38 8.46
N THR A 59 25.21 -21.91 8.40
CA THR A 59 26.27 -22.37 9.30
C THR A 59 26.14 -21.78 10.71
N TYR A 60 25.40 -20.68 10.86
CA TYR A 60 25.09 -20.13 12.18
C TYR A 60 23.90 -20.87 12.82
N PRO A 61 23.87 -21.01 14.15
CA PRO A 61 22.77 -21.68 14.86
C PRO A 61 21.51 -20.79 14.94
N LEU A 62 21.04 -20.31 13.79
CA LEU A 62 19.83 -19.50 13.65
C LEU A 62 18.70 -20.37 13.11
N THR A 63 17.50 -20.15 13.61
CA THR A 63 16.31 -20.80 13.03
C THR A 63 15.87 -20.07 11.75
N ASP A 64 15.31 -20.80 10.79
CA ASP A 64 14.80 -20.23 9.53
C ASP A 64 13.79 -19.11 9.77
N ILE A 65 12.97 -19.25 10.82
CA ILE A 65 11.98 -18.24 11.21
C ILE A 65 12.68 -16.94 11.63
N THR A 66 13.78 -17.03 12.37
CA THR A 66 14.54 -15.85 12.81
C THR A 66 15.14 -15.11 11.61
N LEU A 67 15.65 -15.85 10.64
CA LEU A 67 16.20 -15.28 9.41
C LEU A 67 15.15 -14.52 8.62
N VAL A 68 14.00 -15.17 8.36
CA VAL A 68 12.89 -14.58 7.60
C VAL A 68 12.31 -13.36 8.33
N ALA A 69 12.12 -13.46 9.65
CA ALA A 69 11.62 -12.36 10.47
C ALA A 69 12.57 -11.16 10.47
N ALA A 70 13.88 -11.40 10.59
CA ALA A 70 14.90 -10.36 10.55
C ALA A 70 14.89 -9.63 9.20
N LYS A 71 14.79 -10.36 8.09
CA LYS A 71 14.69 -9.79 6.73
C LYS A 71 13.41 -8.99 6.54
N TYR A 72 12.30 -9.53 7.01
CA TYR A 72 11.01 -8.83 6.96
C TYR A 72 11.04 -7.53 7.76
N LEU A 73 11.51 -7.58 9.02
CA LEU A 73 11.60 -6.39 9.88
C LEU A 73 12.57 -5.35 9.33
N ALA A 74 13.71 -5.76 8.79
CA ALA A 74 14.66 -4.84 8.15
C ALA A 74 14.01 -4.14 6.94
N GLY A 75 13.33 -4.90 6.07
CA GLY A 75 12.61 -4.35 4.93
C GLY A 75 11.48 -3.42 5.34
N LEU A 76 10.68 -3.83 6.33
CA LEU A 76 9.60 -3.02 6.87
C LEU A 76 10.11 -1.71 7.47
N THR A 77 11.23 -1.74 8.20
CA THR A 77 11.84 -0.53 8.76
C THR A 77 12.20 0.48 7.68
N VAL A 78 12.79 0.04 6.57
CA VAL A 78 13.12 0.91 5.44
C VAL A 78 11.85 1.53 4.84
N LEU A 79 10.80 0.73 4.63
CA LEU A 79 9.53 1.23 4.09
C LEU A 79 8.85 2.22 5.05
N VAL A 80 8.88 1.94 6.35
CA VAL A 80 8.34 2.86 7.37
C VAL A 80 9.10 4.19 7.37
N ILE A 81 10.42 4.18 7.25
CA ILE A 81 11.22 5.40 7.13
C ILE A 81 10.82 6.19 5.87
N LEU A 82 10.68 5.52 4.73
CA LEU A 82 10.24 6.17 3.48
C LEU A 82 8.84 6.80 3.62
N ILE A 83 7.90 6.06 4.22
CA ILE A 83 6.54 6.57 4.50
C ILE A 83 6.62 7.75 5.49
N ALA A 84 7.43 7.67 6.54
CA ALA A 84 7.59 8.74 7.52
C ALA A 84 8.18 10.03 6.90
N CYS A 85 9.07 9.91 5.91
CA CYS A 85 9.58 11.07 5.17
C CYS A 85 8.47 11.85 4.47
N THR A 86 7.40 11.18 4.01
CA THR A 86 6.24 11.87 3.43
C THR A 86 5.46 12.68 4.47
N GLY A 87 5.62 12.37 5.77
CA GLY A 87 5.02 13.11 6.88
C GLY A 87 5.49 14.57 6.95
N ALA A 88 6.70 14.87 6.46
CA ALA A 88 7.16 16.26 6.36
C ALA A 88 6.25 17.11 5.46
N TYR A 89 5.70 16.51 4.40
CA TYR A 89 4.73 17.17 3.52
C TYR A 89 3.42 17.49 4.26
N MET A 90 2.93 16.56 5.09
CA MET A 90 1.76 16.80 5.94
C MET A 90 2.02 17.90 6.99
N GLY A 91 3.25 17.95 7.52
CA GLY A 91 3.66 19.04 8.42
C GLY A 91 3.55 20.42 7.76
N ILE A 92 4.00 20.54 6.50
CA ILE A 92 3.88 21.80 5.75
C ILE A 92 2.42 22.17 5.49
N LEU A 93 1.59 21.20 5.10
CA LEU A 93 0.17 21.42 4.88
C LEU A 93 -0.56 21.87 6.15
N ALA A 94 -0.17 21.37 7.32
CA ALA A 94 -0.75 21.73 8.60
C ALA A 94 -0.55 23.23 8.95
N PHE A 95 0.52 23.86 8.44
CA PHE A 95 0.73 25.30 8.60
C PHE A 95 -0.15 26.14 7.68
N LEU A 96 -0.60 25.58 6.54
CA LEU A 96 -1.38 26.31 5.55
C LEU A 96 -2.89 26.20 5.78
N SER A 97 -3.35 25.10 6.40
CA SER A 97 -4.78 24.87 6.59
C SER A 97 -5.03 23.90 7.76
N PRO A 98 -6.21 23.99 8.42
CA PRO A 98 -6.61 23.05 9.45
C PRO A 98 -6.77 21.66 8.83
N ILE A 99 -6.03 20.67 9.33
CA ILE A 99 -6.02 19.29 8.89
C ILE A 99 -6.72 18.42 9.94
N ASP A 100 -7.52 17.46 9.47
CA ASP A 100 -8.04 16.39 10.33
C ASP A 100 -6.94 15.36 10.61
N TRP A 101 -6.30 15.46 11.77
CA TRP A 101 -5.25 14.54 12.20
C TRP A 101 -5.72 13.09 12.35
N GLY A 102 -7.01 12.88 12.62
CA GLY A 102 -7.59 11.53 12.70
C GLY A 102 -7.49 10.81 11.36
N VAL A 103 -7.86 11.50 10.27
CA VAL A 103 -7.76 10.96 8.90
C VAL A 103 -6.30 10.73 8.52
N VAL A 104 -5.40 11.66 8.81
CA VAL A 104 -3.98 11.53 8.48
C VAL A 104 -3.36 10.31 9.19
N ILE A 105 -3.56 10.16 10.50
CA ILE A 105 -3.00 9.04 11.26
C ILE A 105 -3.55 7.69 10.77
N SER A 106 -4.87 7.61 10.50
CA SER A 106 -5.48 6.38 9.99
C SER A 106 -4.93 6.01 8.61
N SER A 107 -4.73 6.99 7.72
CA SER A 107 -4.16 6.79 6.39
C SER A 107 -2.70 6.33 6.44
N TYR A 108 -1.86 6.92 7.30
CA TYR A 108 -0.48 6.46 7.51
C TYR A 108 -0.43 5.05 8.07
N THR A 109 -1.31 4.72 9.03
CA THR A 109 -1.40 3.36 9.57
C THR A 109 -1.80 2.37 8.48
N GLY A 110 -2.77 2.72 7.64
CA GLY A 110 -3.17 1.94 6.48
C GLY A 110 -2.03 1.70 5.50
N LEU A 111 -1.24 2.75 5.18
CA LEU A 111 -0.06 2.62 4.30
C LEU A 111 1.01 1.68 4.87
N VAL A 112 1.28 1.75 6.17
CA VAL A 112 2.26 0.85 6.81
C VAL A 112 1.79 -0.60 6.76
N LEU A 113 0.50 -0.86 7.02
CA LEU A 113 -0.08 -2.20 6.92
C LEU A 113 -0.07 -2.72 5.49
N LEU A 114 -0.40 -1.87 4.51
CA LEU A 114 -0.35 -2.21 3.09
C LEU A 114 1.08 -2.53 2.65
N ALA A 115 2.05 -1.69 3.00
CA ALA A 115 3.46 -1.90 2.70
C ALA A 115 3.98 -3.20 3.32
N GLY A 116 3.59 -3.50 4.57
CA GLY A 116 3.93 -4.74 5.27
C GLY A 116 3.34 -5.97 4.58
N SER A 117 2.09 -5.90 4.12
CA SER A 117 1.43 -6.97 3.37
C SER A 117 2.12 -7.23 2.03
N PHE A 118 2.41 -6.17 1.28
CA PHE A 118 3.12 -6.28 0.01
C PHE A 118 4.54 -6.82 0.20
N LEU A 119 5.23 -6.39 1.26
CA LEU A 119 6.56 -6.89 1.59
C LEU A 119 6.55 -8.38 1.94
N ALA A 120 5.53 -8.87 2.66
CA ALA A 120 5.38 -10.29 2.96
C ALA A 120 5.20 -11.13 1.68
N VAL A 121 4.33 -10.68 0.76
CA VAL A 121 4.14 -11.32 -0.56
C VAL A 121 5.44 -11.29 -1.36
N GLY A 122 6.15 -10.16 -1.37
CA GLY A 122 7.41 -10.01 -2.06
C GLY A 122 8.52 -10.89 -1.49
N LEU A 123 8.61 -11.01 -0.17
CA LEU A 123 9.55 -11.89 0.50
C LEU A 123 9.25 -13.36 0.18
N PHE A 124 7.98 -13.74 0.16
CA PHE A 124 7.55 -15.07 -0.25
C PHE A 124 7.96 -15.37 -1.70
N ALA A 125 7.66 -14.48 -2.65
CA ALA A 125 8.07 -14.64 -4.04
C ALA A 125 9.61 -14.73 -4.20
N SER A 126 10.35 -13.89 -3.46
CA SER A 126 11.82 -13.91 -3.42
C SER A 126 12.39 -15.21 -2.84
N SER A 127 11.63 -15.88 -1.95
CA SER A 127 12.05 -17.16 -1.39
C SER A 127 11.96 -18.33 -2.38
N LEU A 128 11.16 -18.23 -3.43
CA LEU A 128 10.91 -19.32 -4.38
C LEU A 128 11.96 -19.42 -5.51
N THR A 129 12.75 -18.38 -5.74
CA THR A 129 13.68 -18.31 -6.87
C THR A 129 15.05 -17.75 -6.49
N LYS A 130 16.07 -18.11 -7.30
CA LYS A 130 17.41 -17.52 -7.23
C LYS A 130 17.57 -16.32 -8.20
N ASN A 131 16.59 -16.10 -9.07
CA ASN A 131 16.64 -15.03 -10.06
C ASN A 131 15.83 -13.83 -9.60
N GLN A 132 16.48 -12.69 -9.41
CA GLN A 132 15.86 -11.45 -8.93
C GLN A 132 14.73 -10.96 -9.84
N ILE A 133 14.89 -11.09 -11.18
CA ILE A 133 13.89 -10.64 -12.15
C ILE A 133 12.61 -11.49 -12.03
N ILE A 134 12.77 -12.80 -11.90
CA ILE A 134 11.64 -13.72 -11.71
C ILE A 134 10.96 -13.45 -10.36
N ALA A 135 11.72 -13.19 -9.29
CA ALA A 135 11.19 -12.81 -7.99
C ALA A 135 10.35 -11.52 -8.07
N ALA A 136 10.88 -10.48 -8.74
CA ALA A 136 10.17 -9.21 -8.93
C ALA A 136 8.88 -9.39 -9.72
N SER A 137 8.94 -10.12 -10.85
CA SER A 137 7.77 -10.36 -11.72
C SER A 137 6.69 -11.16 -10.99
N ALA A 138 7.07 -12.22 -10.26
CA ALA A 138 6.13 -13.02 -9.48
C ALA A 138 5.50 -12.21 -8.33
N SER A 139 6.31 -11.44 -7.62
CA SER A 139 5.85 -10.55 -6.56
C SER A 139 4.85 -9.51 -7.08
N PHE A 140 5.21 -8.83 -8.16
CA PHE A 140 4.35 -7.83 -8.81
C PHE A 140 3.03 -8.44 -9.29
N GLY A 141 3.09 -9.61 -9.94
CA GLY A 141 1.90 -10.33 -10.42
C GLY A 141 0.97 -10.71 -9.27
N LEU A 142 1.50 -11.25 -8.18
CA LEU A 142 0.70 -11.61 -6.99
C LEU A 142 0.04 -10.37 -6.36
N ILE A 143 0.80 -9.29 -6.17
CA ILE A 143 0.29 -8.03 -5.59
C ILE A 143 -0.79 -7.44 -6.49
N LEU A 144 -0.60 -7.45 -7.83
CA LEU A 144 -1.61 -7.01 -8.80
C LEU A 144 -2.91 -7.82 -8.71
N ILE A 145 -2.82 -9.13 -8.56
CA ILE A 145 -4.01 -9.99 -8.39
C ILE A 145 -4.77 -9.59 -7.12
N PHE A 146 -4.08 -9.44 -5.99
CA PHE A 146 -4.72 -9.02 -4.75
C PHE A 146 -5.34 -7.62 -4.87
N TRP A 147 -4.65 -6.69 -5.51
CA TRP A 147 -5.15 -5.34 -5.74
C TRP A 147 -6.40 -5.34 -6.65
N ALA A 148 -6.37 -6.09 -7.74
CA ALA A 148 -7.49 -6.21 -8.66
C ALA A 148 -8.71 -6.89 -8.00
N MET A 149 -8.50 -7.91 -7.15
CA MET A 149 -9.57 -8.54 -6.38
C MET A 149 -10.25 -7.55 -5.42
N GLY A 150 -9.49 -6.65 -4.79
CA GLY A 150 -10.04 -5.58 -3.97
C GLY A 150 -10.98 -4.66 -4.75
N GLY A 151 -10.53 -4.16 -5.90
CA GLY A 151 -11.35 -3.33 -6.78
C GLY A 151 -12.60 -4.06 -7.33
N LEU A 152 -12.46 -5.34 -7.66
CA LEU A 152 -13.60 -6.14 -8.14
C LEU A 152 -14.67 -6.32 -7.06
N SER A 153 -14.27 -6.49 -5.80
CA SER A 153 -15.20 -6.66 -4.67
C SER A 153 -16.06 -5.41 -4.44
N GLU A 154 -15.52 -4.21 -4.65
CA GLU A 154 -16.27 -2.97 -4.56
C GLU A 154 -17.32 -2.85 -5.67
N HIS A 155 -16.96 -3.19 -6.90
CA HIS A 155 -17.89 -3.18 -8.04
C HIS A 155 -19.00 -4.23 -7.92
N LEU A 156 -18.69 -5.42 -7.43
CA LEU A 156 -19.69 -6.48 -7.23
C LEU A 156 -20.62 -6.15 -6.06
N SER A 157 -20.10 -5.60 -4.97
CA SER A 157 -20.89 -5.17 -3.81
C SER A 157 -21.87 -4.07 -4.19
N SER A 158 -21.44 -3.06 -4.96
CA SER A 158 -22.33 -1.98 -5.41
C SER A 158 -23.41 -2.48 -6.38
N GLY A 159 -23.09 -3.45 -7.25
CA GLY A 159 -24.05 -4.03 -8.19
C GLY A 159 -25.08 -4.97 -7.53
N LEU A 160 -24.69 -5.72 -6.50
CA LEU A 160 -25.60 -6.59 -5.76
C LEU A 160 -26.52 -5.79 -4.81
N THR A 161 -25.96 -4.80 -4.11
CA THR A 161 -26.76 -3.94 -3.22
C THR A 161 -27.81 -3.13 -4.00
N SER A 162 -27.46 -2.60 -5.18
CA SER A 162 -28.42 -1.88 -6.03
C SER A 162 -29.54 -2.78 -6.53
N LYS A 163 -29.25 -4.02 -6.94
CA LYS A 163 -30.28 -5.00 -7.37
C LYS A 163 -31.21 -5.40 -6.23
N VAL A 164 -30.64 -5.68 -5.04
CA VAL A 164 -31.43 -6.06 -3.87
C VAL A 164 -32.35 -4.92 -3.42
N ILE A 165 -31.88 -3.68 -3.45
CA ILE A 165 -32.70 -2.51 -3.10
C ILE A 165 -33.78 -2.30 -4.13
N THR A 166 -33.54 -2.51 -5.42
CA THR A 166 -34.55 -2.35 -6.49
C THR A 166 -35.59 -3.44 -6.42
N GLU A 167 -35.26 -4.68 -6.09
CA GLU A 167 -36.25 -5.77 -5.93
C GLU A 167 -37.06 -5.69 -4.63
N LEU A 168 -36.51 -5.06 -3.58
CA LEU A 168 -37.25 -4.85 -2.31
C LEU A 168 -38.15 -3.61 -2.33
N ALA A 169 -37.95 -2.71 -3.29
CA ALA A 169 -38.75 -1.47 -3.45
C ALA A 169 -39.95 -1.63 -4.40
N LEU A 170 -40.21 -2.81 -4.97
CA LEU A 170 -41.37 -3.23 -5.74
C LEU A 170 -42.30 -4.10 -4.89
#